data_e7416ab6f870e5f8b22467faa5add5a0
#
_entry.id   e7416ab6f870e5f8b22467faa5add5a0
#
_cell.length_a   1.000
_cell.length_b   1.000
_cell.length_c   1.000
_cell.angle_alpha   90.00
_cell.angle_beta   90.00
_cell.angle_gamma   90.00
#
_symmetry.space_group_name_H-M   'P 1'
#
loop_
_entity.id
_entity.type
_entity.pdbx_description
1 polymer ?
#
loop_
_entity_poly.entity_id
_entity_poly.type
_entity_poly.pdbx_seq_one_letter_code
_entity_poly.pdbx_strand_id
1 'polypeptide(L)'
;PEGTDLMFYEGLHGCVVTDDVDMAQHVDLKIGVVPVINLEWIQKIHRDTSQRGYSNEAVMDTILRRMHDYVHYIVPQFKSTDINFQRVPVVDTSDPIIARDIPTPDESLVVIRFRRPDEFGVDFPYLLQMIHDSWMSRRNSIVVPGGKMGLAMELILAPILRKMLGK
;
A
#
# COMPACT_ATOMS: atom_id res chain seq x y z
N PRO A 1 -16.75 -19.40 7.49
CA PRO A 1 -17.77 -19.80 8.45
C PRO A 1 -19.15 -19.51 7.84
N GLU A 2 -20.16 -20.34 8.16
CA GLU A 2 -21.53 -20.09 7.73
C GLU A 2 -22.01 -18.72 8.25
N GLY A 3 -22.68 -17.94 7.37
CA GLY A 3 -23.20 -16.59 7.69
C GLY A 3 -22.17 -15.47 7.59
N THR A 4 -21.03 -15.70 6.96
CA THR A 4 -20.01 -14.68 6.71
C THR A 4 -20.23 -14.04 5.33
N ASP A 5 -20.52 -12.74 5.28
CA ASP A 5 -20.73 -11.99 4.04
C ASP A 5 -19.39 -11.53 3.41
N LEU A 6 -18.35 -11.34 4.23
CA LEU A 6 -17.06 -10.81 3.83
C LEU A 6 -15.92 -11.54 4.54
N MET A 7 -14.92 -11.95 3.80
CA MET A 7 -13.64 -12.39 4.33
C MET A 7 -12.56 -11.38 4.00
N PHE A 8 -11.87 -10.88 5.03
CA PHE A 8 -10.72 -10.00 4.88
C PHE A 8 -9.44 -10.78 5.13
N TYR A 9 -8.51 -10.71 4.17
CA TYR A 9 -7.17 -11.28 4.28
C TYR A 9 -6.12 -10.18 4.19
N GLU A 10 -5.18 -10.15 5.12
CA GLU A 10 -4.00 -9.30 5.09
C GLU A 10 -2.73 -10.17 5.10
N GLY A 11 -1.80 -9.88 4.19
CA GLY A 11 -0.53 -10.57 4.14
C GLY A 11 0.32 -10.22 2.94
N LEU A 12 1.60 -10.59 2.99
CA LEU A 12 2.58 -10.26 1.95
C LEU A 12 2.34 -10.99 0.62
N HIS A 13 1.56 -12.07 0.61
CA HIS A 13 1.41 -12.94 -0.55
C HIS A 13 -0.04 -13.08 -1.05
N GLY A 14 -0.91 -12.14 -0.67
CA GLY A 14 -2.34 -12.20 -0.98
C GLY A 14 -2.70 -12.11 -2.48
N CYS A 15 -1.79 -11.58 -3.30
CA CYS A 15 -1.98 -11.41 -4.74
C CYS A 15 -0.84 -12.02 -5.56
N VAL A 16 -0.13 -13.00 -5.02
CA VAL A 16 0.95 -13.69 -5.73
C VAL A 16 0.39 -14.46 -6.91
N VAL A 17 1.02 -14.27 -8.07
CA VAL A 17 0.77 -15.02 -9.29
C VAL A 17 2.12 -15.50 -9.81
N THR A 18 2.26 -16.82 -9.94
CA THR A 18 3.42 -17.51 -10.52
C THR A 18 2.92 -18.54 -11.52
N ASP A 19 3.83 -19.27 -12.15
CA ASP A 19 3.45 -20.34 -13.11
C ASP A 19 2.66 -21.47 -12.41
N ASP A 20 2.90 -21.70 -11.12
CA ASP A 20 2.30 -22.79 -10.36
C ASP A 20 1.14 -22.36 -9.45
N VAL A 21 1.07 -21.08 -9.09
CA VAL A 21 0.11 -20.56 -8.10
C VAL A 21 -0.47 -19.23 -8.53
N ASP A 22 -1.79 -19.12 -8.51
CA ASP A 22 -2.52 -17.85 -8.69
C ASP A 22 -3.44 -17.62 -7.50
N MET A 23 -2.96 -16.84 -6.51
CA MET A 23 -3.76 -16.43 -5.35
C MET A 23 -4.74 -15.31 -5.70
N ALA A 24 -4.41 -14.49 -6.70
CA ALA A 24 -5.22 -13.33 -7.08
C ALA A 24 -6.60 -13.73 -7.64
N GLN A 25 -6.74 -14.92 -8.23
CA GLN A 25 -8.00 -15.42 -8.78
C GLN A 25 -9.09 -15.67 -7.71
N HIS A 26 -8.69 -15.85 -6.44
CA HIS A 26 -9.61 -16.16 -5.34
C HIS A 26 -10.09 -14.91 -4.58
N VAL A 27 -9.73 -13.72 -5.06
CA VAL A 27 -9.98 -12.46 -4.35
C VAL A 27 -10.77 -11.50 -5.25
N ASP A 28 -11.92 -11.05 -4.78
CA ASP A 28 -12.82 -10.14 -5.52
C ASP A 28 -12.30 -8.70 -5.56
N LEU A 29 -11.67 -8.21 -4.48
CA LEU A 29 -11.07 -6.88 -4.39
C LEU A 29 -9.64 -6.96 -3.84
N LYS A 30 -8.67 -6.51 -4.62
CA LYS A 30 -7.24 -6.57 -4.32
C LYS A 30 -6.67 -5.19 -4.05
N ILE A 31 -6.24 -4.96 -2.82
CA ILE A 31 -5.73 -3.67 -2.36
C ILE A 31 -4.25 -3.82 -2.01
N GLY A 32 -3.40 -2.99 -2.61
CA GLY A 32 -2.01 -2.84 -2.24
C GLY A 32 -1.83 -1.64 -1.30
N VAL A 33 -1.17 -1.87 -0.16
CA VAL A 33 -0.74 -0.80 0.75
C VAL A 33 0.76 -0.92 0.91
N VAL A 34 1.49 0.04 0.37
CA VAL A 34 2.95 -0.06 0.27
C VAL A 34 3.61 1.32 0.43
N PRO A 35 4.66 1.44 1.22
CA PRO A 35 5.54 2.61 1.16
C PRO A 35 6.48 2.53 -0.05
N VAL A 36 7.14 3.63 -0.39
CA VAL A 36 8.33 3.53 -1.25
C VAL A 36 9.42 2.75 -0.53
N ILE A 37 10.28 2.07 -1.29
CA ILE A 37 11.24 1.10 -0.73
C ILE A 37 12.15 1.69 0.35
N ASN A 38 12.63 2.92 0.18
CA ASN A 38 13.47 3.57 1.18
C ASN A 38 12.73 3.76 2.51
N LEU A 39 11.47 4.16 2.47
CA LEU A 39 10.64 4.28 3.68
C LEU A 39 10.39 2.91 4.33
N GLU A 40 10.16 1.86 3.53
CA GLU A 40 10.00 0.50 4.03
C GLU A 40 11.25 0.02 4.78
N TRP A 41 12.44 0.31 4.24
CA TRP A 41 13.70 -0.04 4.90
C TRP A 41 13.91 0.74 6.19
N ILE A 42 13.67 2.06 6.18
CA ILE A 42 13.74 2.89 7.40
C ILE A 42 12.82 2.30 8.48
N GLN A 43 11.56 2.03 8.15
CA GLN A 43 10.59 1.45 9.09
C GLN A 43 11.03 0.07 9.60
N LYS A 44 11.57 -0.77 8.71
CA LYS A 44 12.06 -2.10 9.08
C LYS A 44 13.27 -2.02 10.01
N ILE A 45 14.25 -1.18 9.68
CA ILE A 45 15.46 -1.01 10.49
C ILE A 45 15.06 -0.52 11.89
N HIS A 46 14.26 0.55 11.98
CA HIS A 46 13.82 1.09 13.26
C HIS A 46 13.04 0.06 14.10
N ARG A 47 12.08 -0.64 13.50
CA ARG A 47 11.29 -1.65 14.20
C ARG A 47 12.16 -2.81 14.71
N ASP A 48 13.01 -3.36 13.83
CA ASP A 48 13.75 -4.58 14.15
C ASP A 48 14.91 -4.28 15.14
N THR A 49 15.47 -3.08 15.12
CA THR A 49 16.50 -2.68 16.10
C THR A 49 15.89 -2.25 17.45
N SER A 50 14.85 -1.40 17.43
CA SER A 50 14.30 -0.83 18.68
C SER A 50 13.38 -1.78 19.44
N GLN A 51 12.61 -2.63 18.72
CA GLN A 51 11.59 -3.48 19.34
C GLN A 51 12.02 -4.95 19.43
N ARG A 52 12.89 -5.42 18.53
CA ARG A 52 13.30 -6.84 18.44
C ARG A 52 14.73 -7.08 18.85
N GLY A 53 15.51 -6.02 19.09
CA GLY A 53 16.88 -6.09 19.59
C GLY A 53 17.91 -6.60 18.57
N TYR A 54 17.63 -6.57 17.28
CA TYR A 54 18.62 -6.91 16.26
C TYR A 54 19.61 -5.77 16.06
N SER A 55 20.86 -6.09 15.67
CA SER A 55 21.81 -5.06 15.24
C SER A 55 21.47 -4.51 13.86
N ASN A 56 21.91 -3.29 13.55
CA ASN A 56 21.72 -2.69 12.23
C ASN A 56 22.27 -3.60 11.12
N GLU A 57 23.45 -4.17 11.33
CA GLU A 57 24.12 -5.04 10.36
C GLU A 57 23.30 -6.30 10.08
N ALA A 58 22.70 -6.91 11.12
CA ALA A 58 21.85 -8.11 10.96
C ALA A 58 20.58 -7.80 10.21
N VAL A 59 19.98 -6.61 10.44
CA VAL A 59 18.79 -6.18 9.70
C VAL A 59 19.12 -5.91 8.24
N MET A 60 20.24 -5.23 7.97
CA MET A 60 20.70 -4.94 6.61
C MET A 60 21.02 -6.21 5.84
N ASP A 61 21.75 -7.16 6.43
CA ASP A 61 22.01 -8.47 5.81
C ASP A 61 20.70 -9.17 5.45
N THR A 62 19.72 -9.11 6.34
CA THR A 62 18.39 -9.69 6.08
C THR A 62 17.67 -9.00 4.93
N ILE A 63 17.73 -7.67 4.82
CA ILE A 63 17.13 -6.90 3.71
C ILE A 63 17.78 -7.31 2.40
N LEU A 64 19.10 -7.30 2.33
CA LEU A 64 19.86 -7.60 1.11
C LEU A 64 19.64 -9.05 0.66
N ARG A 65 19.68 -10.00 1.58
CA ARG A 65 19.45 -11.42 1.29
C ARG A 65 18.04 -11.70 0.77
N ARG A 66 17.03 -10.95 1.23
CA ARG A 66 15.63 -11.11 0.79
C ARG A 66 15.25 -10.21 -0.38
N MET A 67 16.18 -9.46 -0.94
CA MET A 67 15.90 -8.57 -2.08
C MET A 67 15.40 -9.35 -3.30
N HIS A 68 15.94 -10.54 -3.54
CA HIS A 68 15.47 -11.41 -4.62
C HIS A 68 13.97 -11.73 -4.47
N ASP A 69 13.55 -12.16 -3.26
CA ASP A 69 12.15 -12.49 -2.98
C ASP A 69 11.26 -11.27 -3.13
N TYR A 70 11.72 -10.11 -2.66
CA TYR A 70 11.00 -8.85 -2.77
C TYR A 70 10.72 -8.50 -4.24
N VAL A 71 11.73 -8.54 -5.09
CA VAL A 71 11.62 -8.21 -6.51
C VAL A 71 10.76 -9.21 -7.28
N HIS A 72 10.85 -10.51 -6.96
CA HIS A 72 10.19 -11.56 -7.74
C HIS A 72 8.79 -11.93 -7.23
N TYR A 73 8.50 -11.74 -5.94
CA TYR A 73 7.23 -12.17 -5.35
C TYR A 73 6.40 -11.02 -4.75
N ILE A 74 7.03 -9.97 -4.24
CA ILE A 74 6.28 -8.86 -3.63
C ILE A 74 5.93 -7.79 -4.66
N VAL A 75 6.92 -7.23 -5.35
CA VAL A 75 6.73 -6.15 -6.33
C VAL A 75 5.74 -6.52 -7.46
N PRO A 76 5.79 -7.73 -8.06
CA PRO A 76 4.87 -8.08 -9.14
C PRO A 76 3.40 -8.06 -8.75
N GLN A 77 3.06 -8.27 -7.47
CA GLN A 77 1.68 -8.27 -6.99
C GLN A 77 0.97 -6.94 -7.25
N PHE A 78 1.70 -5.81 -7.22
CA PHE A 78 1.12 -4.48 -7.47
C PHE A 78 0.63 -4.28 -8.91
N LYS A 79 0.98 -5.18 -9.84
CA LYS A 79 0.40 -5.22 -11.18
C LYS A 79 -1.00 -5.82 -11.18
N SER A 80 -1.28 -6.73 -10.24
CA SER A 80 -2.56 -7.44 -10.11
C SER A 80 -3.55 -6.72 -9.22
N THR A 81 -3.08 -5.86 -8.31
CA THR A 81 -3.95 -5.13 -7.39
C THR A 81 -4.84 -4.13 -8.12
N ASP A 82 -6.08 -4.00 -7.65
CA ASP A 82 -7.09 -3.11 -8.22
C ASP A 82 -6.86 -1.66 -7.77
N ILE A 83 -6.51 -1.47 -6.50
CA ILE A 83 -6.21 -0.17 -5.92
C ILE A 83 -4.89 -0.27 -5.15
N ASN A 84 -3.98 0.68 -5.37
CA ASN A 84 -2.74 0.77 -4.61
C ASN A 84 -2.66 2.10 -3.86
N PHE A 85 -2.37 2.03 -2.58
CA PHE A 85 -2.04 3.16 -1.71
C PHE A 85 -0.54 3.16 -1.47
N GLN A 86 0.18 4.06 -2.12
CA GLN A 86 1.63 4.17 -1.97
C GLN A 86 2.00 5.41 -1.17
N ARG A 87 2.59 5.21 0.00
CA ARG A 87 3.12 6.30 0.82
C ARG A 87 4.49 6.73 0.33
N VAL A 88 4.63 8.03 0.08
CA VAL A 88 5.83 8.67 -0.46
C VAL A 88 6.25 9.81 0.46
N PRO A 89 7.41 9.74 1.14
CA PRO A 89 7.92 10.84 1.94
C PRO A 89 8.25 12.06 1.05
N VAL A 90 8.06 13.26 1.63
CA VAL A 90 8.48 14.53 1.03
C VAL A 90 9.74 15.09 1.70
N VAL A 91 10.31 14.34 2.63
CA VAL A 91 11.60 14.59 3.28
C VAL A 91 12.66 13.65 2.70
N ASP A 92 13.93 13.97 2.92
CA ASP A 92 15.05 13.17 2.40
C ASP A 92 15.06 11.76 3.01
N THR A 93 15.01 10.77 2.15
CA THR A 93 15.13 9.34 2.47
C THR A 93 16.16 8.66 1.57
N SER A 94 17.09 9.42 1.00
CA SER A 94 18.09 8.91 0.05
C SER A 94 19.01 7.85 0.65
N ASP A 95 19.32 7.96 1.94
CA ASP A 95 20.07 6.95 2.68
C ASP A 95 19.21 6.36 3.81
N PRO A 96 18.48 5.28 3.55
CA PRO A 96 17.61 4.65 4.54
C PRO A 96 18.35 4.00 5.71
N ILE A 97 19.66 3.75 5.56
CA ILE A 97 20.47 3.05 6.56
C ILE A 97 20.84 3.97 7.72
N ILE A 98 21.10 5.24 7.42
CA ILE A 98 21.48 6.24 8.42
C ILE A 98 20.32 7.14 8.86
N ALA A 99 19.13 6.94 8.31
CA ALA A 99 17.95 7.72 8.67
C ALA A 99 17.65 7.56 10.17
N ARG A 100 17.65 8.69 10.91
CA ARG A 100 17.43 8.69 12.36
C ARG A 100 15.96 8.57 12.73
N ASP A 101 15.08 9.15 11.91
CA ASP A 101 13.67 9.24 12.17
C ASP A 101 12.87 8.58 11.03
N ILE A 102 11.73 8.01 11.41
CA ILE A 102 10.77 7.51 10.42
C ILE A 102 9.93 8.72 9.98
N PRO A 103 9.86 9.04 8.65
CA PRO A 103 8.99 10.09 8.16
C PRO A 103 7.56 9.94 8.68
N THR A 104 7.01 11.02 9.22
CA THR A 104 5.64 11.06 9.75
C THR A 104 4.60 11.06 8.62
N PRO A 105 3.31 10.80 8.91
CA PRO A 105 2.26 10.98 7.91
C PRO A 105 2.23 12.38 7.30
N ASP A 106 2.47 13.44 8.09
CA ASP A 106 2.46 14.83 7.61
C ASP A 106 3.68 15.18 6.75
N GLU A 107 4.76 14.40 6.87
CA GLU A 107 5.94 14.47 6.01
C GLU A 107 5.83 13.54 4.79
N SER A 108 4.63 13.13 4.42
CA SER A 108 4.40 12.19 3.34
C SER A 108 3.19 12.57 2.51
N LEU A 109 3.18 12.08 1.28
CA LEU A 109 2.00 12.02 0.42
C LEU A 109 1.58 10.55 0.24
N VAL A 110 0.33 10.33 -0.15
CA VAL A 110 -0.14 9.00 -0.59
C VAL A 110 -0.60 9.10 -2.04
N VAL A 111 0.05 8.35 -2.90
CA VAL A 111 -0.36 8.17 -4.29
C VAL A 111 -1.31 6.97 -4.35
N ILE A 112 -2.55 7.23 -4.74
CA ILE A 112 -3.59 6.20 -4.84
C ILE A 112 -3.84 5.94 -6.32
N ARG A 113 -3.43 4.75 -6.80
CA ARG A 113 -3.60 4.33 -8.18
C ARG A 113 -4.72 3.31 -8.30
N PHE A 114 -5.62 3.54 -9.22
CA PHE A 114 -6.68 2.61 -9.61
C PHE A 114 -6.29 1.91 -10.91
N ARG A 115 -6.41 0.61 -10.95
CA ARG A 115 -6.15 -0.16 -12.18
C ARG A 115 -7.26 0.06 -13.21
N ARG A 116 -8.50 -0.02 -12.78
CA ARG A 116 -9.71 0.14 -13.60
C ARG A 116 -10.76 0.94 -12.82
N PRO A 117 -10.64 2.28 -12.74
CA PRO A 117 -11.52 3.09 -11.89
C PRO A 117 -13.00 2.97 -12.25
N ASP A 118 -13.32 2.81 -13.55
CA ASP A 118 -14.69 2.74 -14.05
C ASP A 118 -15.44 1.50 -13.53
N GLU A 119 -14.76 0.38 -13.34
CA GLU A 119 -15.37 -0.86 -12.82
C GLU A 119 -15.85 -0.71 -11.37
N PHE A 120 -15.16 0.07 -10.59
CA PHE A 120 -15.51 0.34 -9.20
C PHE A 120 -16.39 1.58 -9.03
N GLY A 121 -16.65 2.33 -10.11
CA GLY A 121 -17.44 3.56 -10.06
C GLY A 121 -16.78 4.67 -9.25
N VAL A 122 -15.45 4.82 -9.38
CA VAL A 122 -14.68 5.83 -8.65
C VAL A 122 -15.03 7.23 -9.14
N ASP A 123 -15.53 8.08 -8.25
CA ASP A 123 -15.85 9.48 -8.52
C ASP A 123 -14.69 10.38 -8.09
N PHE A 124 -13.77 10.65 -9.00
CA PHE A 124 -12.62 11.53 -8.73
C PHE A 124 -13.01 12.97 -8.37
N PRO A 125 -13.98 13.63 -9.04
CA PRO A 125 -14.47 14.94 -8.63
C PRO A 125 -14.93 14.97 -7.18
N TYR A 126 -15.69 13.96 -6.75
CA TYR A 126 -16.12 13.82 -5.36
C TYR A 126 -14.94 13.66 -4.40
N LEU A 127 -13.98 12.78 -4.72
CA LEU A 127 -12.80 12.58 -3.88
C LEU A 127 -11.97 13.85 -3.73
N LEU A 128 -11.78 14.60 -4.82
CA LEU A 128 -11.06 15.88 -4.80
C LEU A 128 -11.77 16.93 -3.95
N GLN A 129 -13.09 16.93 -3.93
CA GLN A 129 -13.89 17.85 -3.10
C GLN A 129 -13.79 17.46 -1.61
N MET A 130 -13.84 16.17 -1.30
CA MET A 130 -13.86 15.68 0.08
C MET A 130 -12.48 15.64 0.74
N ILE A 131 -11.42 15.48 -0.03
CA ILE A 131 -10.05 15.38 0.48
C ILE A 131 -9.29 16.66 0.09
N HIS A 132 -9.29 17.66 0.98
CA HIS A 132 -8.56 18.91 0.75
C HIS A 132 -7.07 18.65 0.49
N ASP A 133 -6.47 19.50 -0.35
CA ASP A 133 -5.08 19.41 -0.78
C ASP A 133 -4.75 18.12 -1.55
N SER A 134 -5.76 17.51 -2.16
CA SER A 134 -5.59 16.41 -3.10
C SER A 134 -5.59 16.87 -4.54
N TRP A 135 -4.96 16.10 -5.43
CA TRP A 135 -4.96 16.40 -6.87
C TRP A 135 -4.81 15.13 -7.71
N MET A 136 -5.20 15.21 -8.97
CA MET A 136 -4.96 14.13 -9.93
C MET A 136 -3.52 14.22 -10.45
N SER A 137 -2.71 13.18 -10.22
CA SER A 137 -1.38 13.07 -10.83
C SER A 137 -1.43 12.41 -12.21
N ARG A 138 -2.42 11.57 -12.42
CA ARG A 138 -2.76 10.93 -13.71
C ARG A 138 -4.26 10.69 -13.76
N ARG A 139 -4.80 10.33 -14.95
CA ARG A 139 -6.24 10.05 -15.13
C ARG A 139 -6.82 8.97 -14.21
N ASN A 140 -5.98 8.11 -13.65
CA ASN A 140 -6.36 7.02 -12.76
C ASN A 140 -5.62 7.06 -11.42
N SER A 141 -5.06 8.20 -11.05
CA SER A 141 -4.26 8.32 -9.83
C SER A 141 -4.51 9.66 -9.16
N ILE A 142 -4.96 9.62 -7.92
CA ILE A 142 -5.11 10.77 -7.03
C ILE A 142 -3.98 10.76 -6.01
N VAL A 143 -3.49 11.95 -5.66
CA VAL A 143 -2.51 12.16 -4.59
C VAL A 143 -3.19 12.88 -3.45
N VAL A 144 -2.98 12.40 -2.24
CA VAL A 144 -3.54 13.00 -1.02
C VAL A 144 -2.44 13.21 0.02
N PRO A 145 -2.58 14.18 0.95
CA PRO A 145 -1.68 14.30 2.09
C PRO A 145 -1.64 13.01 2.92
N GLY A 146 -0.46 12.63 3.40
CA GLY A 146 -0.29 11.36 4.12
C GLY A 146 -1.13 11.24 5.39
N GLY A 147 -1.36 12.34 6.12
CA GLY A 147 -2.26 12.37 7.27
C GLY A 147 -3.73 12.09 6.94
N LYS A 148 -4.12 12.17 5.64
CA LYS A 148 -5.49 11.91 5.16
C LYS A 148 -5.67 10.51 4.55
N MET A 149 -4.68 9.62 4.67
CA MET A 149 -4.73 8.27 4.10
C MET A 149 -5.95 7.47 4.62
N GLY A 150 -6.23 7.52 5.91
CA GLY A 150 -7.37 6.82 6.51
C GLY A 150 -8.72 7.30 5.95
N LEU A 151 -8.91 8.63 5.85
CA LEU A 151 -10.09 9.22 5.23
C LEU A 151 -10.22 8.81 3.76
N ALA A 152 -9.13 8.84 3.00
CA ALA A 152 -9.13 8.41 1.62
C ALA A 152 -9.50 6.94 1.46
N MET A 153 -8.98 6.06 2.32
CA MET A 153 -9.36 4.65 2.33
C MET A 153 -10.86 4.48 2.59
N GLU A 154 -11.41 5.18 3.57
CA GLU A 154 -12.84 5.10 3.90
C GLU A 154 -13.71 5.56 2.73
N LEU A 155 -13.43 6.75 2.17
CA LEU A 155 -14.20 7.31 1.06
C LEU A 155 -14.15 6.45 -0.21
N ILE A 156 -13.05 5.74 -0.43
CA ILE A 156 -12.85 4.89 -1.62
C ILE A 156 -13.45 3.50 -1.37
N LEU A 157 -13.10 2.85 -0.25
CA LEU A 157 -13.41 1.44 -0.05
C LEU A 157 -14.83 1.20 0.44
N ALA A 158 -15.40 2.08 1.26
CA ALA A 158 -16.74 1.87 1.79
C ALA A 158 -17.84 1.79 0.71
N PRO A 159 -17.87 2.67 -0.31
CA PRO A 159 -18.82 2.55 -1.42
C PRO A 159 -18.61 1.26 -2.24
N ILE A 160 -17.37 0.88 -2.50
CA ILE A 160 -17.02 -0.34 -3.24
C ILE A 160 -17.55 -1.57 -2.50
N LEU A 161 -17.25 -1.67 -1.20
CA LEU A 161 -17.67 -2.80 -0.38
C LEU A 161 -19.20 -2.89 -0.26
N ARG A 162 -19.90 -1.74 -0.07
CA ARG A 162 -21.39 -1.72 -0.06
C ARG A 162 -21.96 -2.25 -1.37
N LYS A 163 -21.42 -1.80 -2.50
CA LYS A 163 -21.85 -2.28 -3.82
C LYS A 163 -21.62 -3.77 -4.00
N MET A 164 -20.47 -4.29 -3.56
CA MET A 164 -20.14 -5.73 -3.63
C MET A 164 -21.06 -6.58 -2.74
N LEU A 165 -21.47 -6.05 -1.59
CA LEU A 165 -22.37 -6.73 -0.64
C LEU A 165 -23.86 -6.53 -0.99
N GLY A 166 -24.18 -5.81 -2.05
CA GLY A 166 -25.57 -5.53 -2.44
C GLY A 166 -26.32 -4.61 -1.47
N LYS A 167 -25.60 -3.72 -0.78
CA LYS A 167 -26.12 -2.80 0.25
C LYS A 167 -25.98 -1.34 -0.17
#